data_7cdcce5a2e0817224075f5a6e5b63f19
#
_entry.id   7cdcce5a2e0817224075f5a6e5b63f19
#
_cell.length_a   1.000
_cell.length_b   1.000
_cell.length_c   1.000
_cell.angle_alpha   90.00
_cell.angle_beta   90.00
_cell.angle_gamma   90.00
#
_symmetry.space_group_name_H-M   'P 1'
#
loop_
_entity.id
_entity.type
_entity.pdbx_description
1 polymer ?
#
loop_
_entity_poly.entity_id
_entity_poly.type
_entity_poly.pdbx_seq_one_letter_code
_entity_poly.pdbx_strand_id
1 'polypeptide(L)'
;MAGSGEGMGRRQFLRMGMAAGTVLAGGGEAGARIPAGASPALRARLAKLDEVLKQPVLKRELFRSPVIIESLELLHLDGKYLCRVRSRDGAEGISVAHSTMDRLYPIFLRNLRPFFLGKDARELDLILDKVYIYDFNFRLNGLALGLPLATIEFAILDMLGRMAGKPVSDLIGERQRAEVAVYMATEWREKPVEESLRLIREAVGEHDIHALKIKVGGLMFMTTDMSAVGPPGRTEKIVPLVRKTFGDRMTLYADANGFYELPEALRVGRLLQEYQFAYFEEPVMFDHLEEIRELAQRLPIPIANGEQDYSFYGFRWLLANDGLDVVQPDNYYFGGMIRSVKVARMAAAFGRQIIPHMSGGGLGFFYNVQLVSALPNAGLHHEFKSFRTHVRFDSPTAPLKVMDGRIKVPTGPGFGVDLDPDWVKKHEPVRG
;
A
#
# COMPACT_ATOMS: atom_id res chain seq x y z
N MET A 1 24.81 -61.44 17.52
CA MET A 1 25.34 -60.35 18.34
C MET A 1 24.50 -59.12 18.08
N ALA A 2 23.63 -58.83 19.03
CA ALA A 2 22.69 -57.72 18.93
C ALA A 2 23.32 -56.48 19.60
N GLY A 3 23.41 -55.37 18.88
CA GLY A 3 23.83 -54.06 19.38
C GLY A 3 22.61 -53.24 19.78
N SER A 4 22.48 -53.03 21.07
CA SER A 4 21.42 -52.22 21.71
C SER A 4 21.67 -50.74 21.47
N GLY A 5 20.79 -50.06 20.75
CA GLY A 5 20.71 -48.61 20.68
C GLY A 5 19.90 -48.08 21.87
N GLU A 6 20.53 -47.51 22.85
CA GLU A 6 19.88 -46.81 23.95
C GLU A 6 19.30 -45.47 23.49
N GLY A 7 17.97 -45.40 23.42
CA GLY A 7 17.24 -44.17 23.19
C GLY A 7 17.30 -43.27 24.43
N MET A 8 17.70 -42.03 24.25
CA MET A 8 17.73 -41.01 25.30
C MET A 8 16.34 -40.77 25.87
N GLY A 9 16.17 -41.11 27.15
CA GLY A 9 14.89 -41.08 27.83
C GLY A 9 14.35 -39.68 28.09
N ARG A 10 13.02 -39.51 28.07
CA ARG A 10 12.26 -38.25 28.30
C ARG A 10 12.72 -37.43 29.51
N ARG A 11 13.33 -38.06 30.50
CA ARG A 11 13.85 -37.40 31.72
C ARG A 11 15.19 -36.67 31.51
N GLN A 12 15.97 -37.03 30.50
CA GLN A 12 17.21 -36.32 30.15
C GLN A 12 16.92 -35.06 29.33
N PHE A 13 15.87 -35.05 28.51
CA PHE A 13 15.43 -33.87 27.76
C PHE A 13 14.93 -32.73 28.68
N LEU A 14 14.27 -33.08 29.81
CA LEU A 14 13.76 -32.12 30.78
C LEU A 14 14.82 -31.53 31.72
N ARG A 15 16.00 -32.15 31.83
CA ARG A 15 17.11 -31.63 32.66
C ARG A 15 18.04 -30.65 31.93
N MET A 16 18.01 -30.56 30.60
CA MET A 16 18.77 -29.55 29.83
C MET A 16 18.04 -28.22 29.72
N GLY A 17 16.80 -28.08 30.21
CA GLY A 17 16.00 -26.87 30.12
C GLY A 17 16.03 -25.95 31.34
N MET A 18 16.77 -26.29 32.41
CA MET A 18 16.85 -25.47 33.62
C MET A 18 18.30 -25.05 33.92
N ALA A 19 18.95 -24.38 32.99
CA ALA A 19 20.07 -23.51 33.33
C ALA A 19 19.51 -22.07 33.38
N ALA A 20 19.51 -21.50 34.60
CA ALA A 20 19.04 -20.18 34.91
C ALA A 20 19.71 -19.14 33.98
N GLY A 21 19.01 -18.70 32.97
CA GLY A 21 19.35 -17.51 32.23
C GLY A 21 18.81 -16.31 32.98
N THR A 22 19.69 -15.52 33.53
CA THR A 22 19.43 -14.17 34.02
C THR A 22 18.71 -13.41 32.91
N VAL A 23 17.45 -13.04 33.15
CA VAL A 23 16.69 -12.16 32.23
C VAL A 23 17.33 -10.78 32.31
N LEU A 24 18.29 -10.52 31.43
CA LEU A 24 18.64 -9.17 31.07
C LEU A 24 17.45 -8.61 30.29
N ALA A 25 16.77 -7.64 30.89
CA ALA A 25 15.80 -6.77 30.23
C ALA A 25 16.55 -5.87 29.21
N GLY A 26 16.90 -6.48 28.10
CA GLY A 26 17.34 -5.80 26.88
C GLY A 26 16.21 -5.96 25.88
N GLY A 27 15.48 -4.90 25.57
CA GLY A 27 14.56 -4.83 24.43
C GLY A 27 15.37 -5.06 23.15
N GLY A 28 15.59 -6.33 22.80
CA GLY A 28 16.24 -6.73 21.57
C GLY A 28 15.28 -6.45 20.40
N GLU A 29 15.54 -5.39 19.68
CA GLU A 29 14.95 -5.14 18.37
C GLU A 29 15.14 -6.39 17.50
N ALA A 30 14.03 -6.93 17.01
CA ALA A 30 14.04 -8.02 16.03
C ALA A 30 14.45 -7.46 14.65
N GLY A 31 15.70 -7.03 14.53
CA GLY A 31 16.30 -6.79 13.22
C GLY A 31 16.33 -8.12 12.45
N ALA A 32 15.88 -8.11 11.19
CA ALA A 32 15.96 -9.29 10.35
C ALA A 32 17.41 -9.76 10.29
N ARG A 33 17.65 -11.04 10.59
CA ARG A 33 19.00 -11.61 10.53
C ARG A 33 19.54 -11.50 9.11
N ILE A 34 20.66 -10.83 8.95
CA ILE A 34 21.37 -10.78 7.67
C ILE A 34 21.86 -12.22 7.36
N PRO A 35 21.62 -12.76 6.14
CA PRO A 35 22.04 -14.11 5.79
C PRO A 35 23.55 -14.31 6.02
N ALA A 36 23.94 -15.43 6.62
CA ALA A 36 25.33 -15.72 6.96
C ALA A 36 26.27 -15.65 5.75
N GLY A 37 25.80 -16.02 4.56
CA GLY A 37 26.53 -15.99 3.29
C GLY A 37 26.47 -14.68 2.52
N ALA A 38 25.78 -13.63 3.05
CA ALA A 38 25.67 -12.36 2.33
C ALA A 38 27.04 -11.69 2.15
N SER A 39 27.27 -11.11 0.97
CA SER A 39 28.49 -10.32 0.70
C SER A 39 28.56 -9.09 1.63
N PRO A 40 29.75 -8.54 1.88
CA PRO A 40 29.90 -7.31 2.67
C PRO A 40 29.03 -6.16 2.13
N ALA A 41 28.94 -6.01 0.81
CA ALA A 41 28.11 -4.99 0.16
C ALA A 41 26.62 -5.19 0.46
N LEU A 42 26.10 -6.41 0.32
CA LEU A 42 24.71 -6.73 0.63
C LEU A 42 24.40 -6.52 2.11
N ARG A 43 25.32 -6.89 3.01
CA ARG A 43 25.18 -6.64 4.46
C ARG A 43 25.04 -5.15 4.76
N ALA A 44 25.88 -4.30 4.14
CA ALA A 44 25.81 -2.85 4.31
C ALA A 44 24.48 -2.27 3.82
N ARG A 45 23.98 -2.74 2.66
CA ARG A 45 22.68 -2.33 2.11
C ARG A 45 21.52 -2.71 3.04
N LEU A 46 21.50 -3.96 3.51
CA LEU A 46 20.48 -4.44 4.44
C LEU A 46 20.51 -3.65 5.76
N ALA A 47 21.70 -3.41 6.34
CA ALA A 47 21.84 -2.62 7.56
C ALA A 47 21.32 -1.17 7.37
N LYS A 48 21.61 -0.54 6.21
CA LYS A 48 21.07 0.79 5.90
C LYS A 48 19.54 0.81 5.90
N LEU A 49 18.89 -0.21 5.34
CA LEU A 49 17.43 -0.33 5.32
C LEU A 49 16.86 -0.58 6.73
N ASP A 50 17.53 -1.36 7.56
CA ASP A 50 17.14 -1.61 8.95
C ASP A 50 17.18 -0.32 9.77
N GLU A 51 18.16 0.55 9.57
CA GLU A 51 18.22 1.86 10.23
C GLU A 51 17.10 2.79 9.75
N VAL A 52 16.75 2.75 8.47
CA VAL A 52 15.60 3.51 7.94
C VAL A 52 14.29 3.09 8.59
N LEU A 53 14.07 1.78 8.77
CA LEU A 53 12.85 1.24 9.38
C LEU A 53 12.65 1.64 10.85
N LYS A 54 13.73 1.93 11.57
CA LYS A 54 13.71 2.38 12.97
C LYS A 54 13.25 3.84 13.14
N GLN A 55 13.35 4.64 12.08
CA GLN A 55 13.03 6.07 12.16
C GLN A 55 11.52 6.28 12.32
N PRO A 56 11.06 7.04 13.34
CA PRO A 56 9.65 7.35 13.51
C PRO A 56 9.14 8.18 12.32
N VAL A 57 7.85 8.03 12.03
CA VAL A 57 7.17 8.73 10.94
C VAL A 57 6.31 9.85 11.49
N LEU A 58 5.48 9.56 12.50
CA LEU A 58 4.59 10.54 13.11
C LEU A 58 5.40 11.62 13.84
N LYS A 59 5.13 12.88 13.55
CA LYS A 59 5.71 14.02 14.26
C LYS A 59 5.06 14.20 15.64
N ARG A 60 5.53 13.40 16.60
CA ARG A 60 5.01 13.36 17.97
C ARG A 60 5.10 14.71 18.69
N GLU A 61 6.09 15.51 18.38
CA GLU A 61 6.35 16.84 18.96
C GLU A 61 5.24 17.85 18.72
N LEU A 62 4.33 17.60 17.79
CA LEU A 62 3.15 18.43 17.56
C LEU A 62 2.12 18.34 18.70
N PHE A 63 2.24 17.32 19.57
CA PHE A 63 1.27 17.03 20.63
C PHE A 63 1.91 17.11 22.01
N ARG A 64 1.54 18.12 22.79
CA ARG A 64 2.14 18.38 24.12
C ARG A 64 1.68 17.38 25.18
N SER A 65 0.43 16.95 25.13
CA SER A 65 -0.20 16.07 26.11
C SER A 65 -0.56 14.72 25.48
N PRO A 66 -0.67 13.62 26.27
CA PRO A 66 -1.15 12.34 25.80
C PRO A 66 -2.51 12.42 25.12
N VAL A 67 -2.67 11.77 23.97
CA VAL A 67 -3.92 11.67 23.21
C VAL A 67 -4.45 10.24 23.37
N ILE A 68 -5.22 10.01 24.43
CA ILE A 68 -5.68 8.66 24.81
C ILE A 68 -6.90 8.28 23.98
N ILE A 69 -6.81 7.19 23.23
CA ILE A 69 -7.92 6.61 22.47
C ILE A 69 -8.97 6.07 23.44
N GLU A 70 -10.10 6.74 23.56
CA GLU A 70 -11.19 6.35 24.46
C GLU A 70 -12.20 5.45 23.76
N SER A 71 -12.56 5.75 22.51
CA SER A 71 -13.48 4.93 21.73
C SER A 71 -12.98 4.69 20.31
N LEU A 72 -13.31 3.51 19.81
CA LEU A 72 -13.02 3.07 18.45
C LEU A 72 -14.23 2.28 17.96
N GLU A 73 -14.95 2.84 17.00
CA GLU A 73 -16.18 2.31 16.48
C GLU A 73 -16.06 2.02 15.00
N LEU A 74 -16.62 0.90 14.56
CA LEU A 74 -16.88 0.64 13.16
C LEU A 74 -18.37 0.88 12.91
N LEU A 75 -18.68 1.77 11.99
CA LEU A 75 -20.03 2.18 11.63
C LEU A 75 -20.38 1.66 10.25
N HIS A 76 -21.65 1.32 9.99
CA HIS A 76 -22.08 0.73 8.72
C HIS A 76 -23.37 1.37 8.21
N LEU A 77 -23.43 1.61 6.90
CA LEU A 77 -24.61 2.01 6.15
C LEU A 77 -24.49 1.51 4.70
N ASP A 78 -25.49 0.75 4.22
CA ASP A 78 -25.62 0.33 2.81
C ASP A 78 -24.33 -0.27 2.21
N GLY A 79 -23.70 -1.22 2.93
CA GLY A 79 -22.45 -1.86 2.53
C GLY A 79 -21.19 -1.00 2.64
N LYS A 80 -21.30 0.23 3.16
CA LYS A 80 -20.19 1.14 3.42
C LYS A 80 -19.85 1.14 4.90
N TYR A 81 -18.56 1.19 5.20
CA TYR A 81 -18.05 1.19 6.57
C TYR A 81 -17.22 2.45 6.83
N LEU A 82 -17.44 3.05 8.01
CA LEU A 82 -16.64 4.13 8.55
C LEU A 82 -15.98 3.68 9.85
N CYS A 83 -14.74 4.08 10.08
CA CYS A 83 -14.13 4.02 11.39
C CYS A 83 -14.21 5.40 12.05
N ARG A 84 -14.68 5.45 13.29
CA ARG A 84 -14.70 6.64 14.11
C ARG A 84 -13.86 6.41 15.34
N VAL A 85 -12.86 7.25 15.56
CA VAL A 85 -12.02 7.27 16.76
C VAL A 85 -12.30 8.54 17.55
N ARG A 86 -12.33 8.41 18.88
CA ARG A 86 -12.38 9.56 19.79
C ARG A 86 -11.31 9.44 20.86
N SER A 87 -10.71 10.58 21.17
CA SER A 87 -9.84 10.70 22.32
C SER A 87 -10.63 11.04 23.60
N ARG A 88 -10.00 10.81 24.75
CA ARG A 88 -10.59 11.13 26.06
C ARG A 88 -10.96 12.59 26.26
N ASP A 89 -10.26 13.49 25.61
CA ASP A 89 -10.50 14.94 25.60
C ASP A 89 -11.50 15.38 24.52
N GLY A 90 -12.15 14.43 23.83
CA GLY A 90 -13.27 14.64 22.92
C GLY A 90 -12.89 14.94 21.47
N ALA A 91 -11.60 14.89 21.10
CA ALA A 91 -11.23 14.99 19.70
C ALA A 91 -11.71 13.76 18.92
N GLU A 92 -12.15 13.99 17.68
CA GLU A 92 -12.70 12.93 16.80
C GLU A 92 -11.98 12.91 15.46
N GLY A 93 -11.83 11.70 14.91
CA GLY A 93 -11.40 11.48 13.54
C GLY A 93 -12.20 10.37 12.88
N ILE A 94 -12.40 10.50 11.58
CA ILE A 94 -13.19 9.54 10.79
C ILE A 94 -12.43 9.11 9.55
N SER A 95 -12.50 7.81 9.27
CA SER A 95 -12.00 7.25 8.01
C SER A 95 -13.07 6.43 7.32
N VAL A 96 -12.93 6.31 5.99
CA VAL A 96 -13.73 5.39 5.16
C VAL A 96 -12.95 4.09 5.03
N ALA A 97 -13.59 2.96 5.30
CA ALA A 97 -12.99 1.65 5.11
C ALA A 97 -13.04 1.22 3.63
N HIS A 98 -12.15 0.32 3.26
CA HIS A 98 -12.24 -0.36 1.96
C HIS A 98 -13.49 -1.25 1.88
N SER A 99 -14.03 -1.46 0.68
CA SER A 99 -15.26 -2.26 0.47
C SER A 99 -15.18 -3.69 1.03
N THR A 100 -14.00 -4.30 1.03
CA THR A 100 -13.76 -5.64 1.60
C THR A 100 -13.93 -5.71 3.12
N MET A 101 -14.16 -4.59 3.81
CA MET A 101 -14.45 -4.57 5.25
C MET A 101 -15.69 -5.41 5.61
N ASP A 102 -16.61 -5.61 4.67
CA ASP A 102 -17.76 -6.51 4.81
C ASP A 102 -17.37 -7.95 5.25
N ARG A 103 -16.19 -8.40 4.87
CA ARG A 103 -15.62 -9.72 5.21
C ARG A 103 -14.65 -9.67 6.38
N LEU A 104 -14.08 -8.49 6.67
CA LEU A 104 -12.96 -8.32 7.61
C LEU A 104 -13.35 -7.62 8.92
N TYR A 105 -14.58 -7.11 9.06
CA TYR A 105 -15.03 -6.43 10.25
C TYR A 105 -14.85 -7.25 11.56
N PRO A 106 -14.93 -8.60 11.58
CA PRO A 106 -14.67 -9.34 12.82
C PRO A 106 -13.23 -9.16 13.32
N ILE A 107 -12.24 -9.02 12.42
CA ILE A 107 -10.84 -8.77 12.79
C ILE A 107 -10.71 -7.37 13.41
N PHE A 108 -11.37 -6.37 12.83
CA PHE A 108 -11.44 -5.04 13.40
C PHE A 108 -11.98 -5.08 14.84
N LEU A 109 -13.13 -5.73 15.06
CA LEU A 109 -13.83 -5.72 16.34
C LEU A 109 -13.16 -6.57 17.41
N ARG A 110 -12.67 -7.77 17.05
CA ARG A 110 -12.19 -8.77 18.02
C ARG A 110 -10.69 -8.71 18.27
N ASN A 111 -9.90 -8.39 17.24
CA ASN A 111 -8.44 -8.39 17.34
C ASN A 111 -7.86 -6.98 17.52
N LEU A 112 -8.32 -6.00 16.70
CA LEU A 112 -7.68 -4.69 16.68
C LEU A 112 -8.28 -3.72 17.70
N ARG A 113 -9.59 -3.54 17.72
CA ARG A 113 -10.25 -2.60 18.64
C ARG A 113 -9.80 -2.74 20.10
N PRO A 114 -9.77 -3.95 20.72
CA PRO A 114 -9.34 -4.08 22.10
C PRO A 114 -7.90 -3.66 22.34
N PHE A 115 -7.05 -3.84 21.31
CA PHE A 115 -5.64 -3.46 21.40
C PHE A 115 -5.45 -1.94 21.39
N PHE A 116 -6.20 -1.19 20.58
CA PHE A 116 -6.03 0.25 20.43
C PHE A 116 -6.61 1.06 21.60
N LEU A 117 -7.67 0.59 22.24
CA LEU A 117 -8.32 1.30 23.33
C LEU A 117 -7.36 1.55 24.51
N GLY A 118 -7.41 2.77 25.05
CA GLY A 118 -6.57 3.21 26.17
C GLY A 118 -5.13 3.56 25.80
N LYS A 119 -4.71 3.40 24.54
CA LYS A 119 -3.35 3.76 24.10
C LYS A 119 -3.24 5.23 23.75
N ASP A 120 -2.04 5.75 23.83
CA ASP A 120 -1.70 7.11 23.43
C ASP A 120 -1.45 7.17 21.91
N ALA A 121 -2.33 7.83 21.17
CA ALA A 121 -2.25 7.95 19.71
C ALA A 121 -0.94 8.60 19.21
N ARG A 122 -0.22 9.36 20.08
CA ARG A 122 1.09 9.92 19.73
C ARG A 122 2.18 8.85 19.53
N GLU A 123 1.96 7.66 20.07
CA GLU A 123 2.86 6.50 19.93
C GLU A 123 2.45 5.60 18.74
N LEU A 124 1.79 6.16 17.73
CA LEU A 124 1.18 5.37 16.64
C LEU A 124 2.20 4.48 15.91
N ASP A 125 3.43 4.95 15.67
CA ASP A 125 4.50 4.11 15.10
C ASP A 125 4.73 2.82 15.92
N LEU A 126 4.85 2.97 17.24
CA LEU A 126 5.05 1.82 18.15
C LEU A 126 3.80 0.94 18.23
N ILE A 127 2.63 1.54 18.25
CA ILE A 127 1.34 0.81 18.28
C ILE A 127 1.22 -0.10 17.04
N LEU A 128 1.56 0.40 15.86
CA LEU A 128 1.51 -0.36 14.61
C LEU A 128 2.51 -1.54 14.60
N ASP A 129 3.70 -1.36 15.16
CA ASP A 129 4.66 -2.45 15.30
C ASP A 129 4.18 -3.50 16.33
N LYS A 130 3.58 -3.07 17.45
CA LYS A 130 3.14 -3.95 18.53
C LYS A 130 1.83 -4.68 18.24
N VAL A 131 0.89 -4.07 17.50
CA VAL A 131 -0.35 -4.74 17.12
C VAL A 131 -0.10 -5.97 16.23
N TYR A 132 0.96 -5.94 15.43
CA TYR A 132 1.34 -7.05 14.57
C TYR A 132 1.65 -8.35 15.34
N ILE A 133 2.24 -8.22 16.53
CA ILE A 133 2.57 -9.38 17.39
C ILE A 133 1.51 -9.69 18.44
N TYR A 134 0.61 -8.73 18.74
CA TYR A 134 -0.47 -8.92 19.71
C TYR A 134 -1.40 -10.04 19.28
N ASP A 135 -1.72 -10.96 20.20
CA ASP A 135 -2.62 -12.12 19.98
C ASP A 135 -2.35 -12.86 18.65
N PHE A 136 -1.07 -12.97 18.29
CA PHE A 136 -0.61 -13.61 17.05
C PHE A 136 -1.20 -13.00 15.75
N ASN A 137 -1.49 -11.70 15.72
CA ASN A 137 -2.04 -11.03 14.54
C ASN A 137 -1.20 -11.22 13.28
N PHE A 138 0.11 -11.49 13.39
CA PHE A 138 0.95 -11.86 12.25
C PHE A 138 0.46 -13.10 11.48
N ARG A 139 -0.43 -13.92 12.05
CA ARG A 139 -1.09 -15.05 11.36
C ARG A 139 -2.20 -14.59 10.42
N LEU A 140 -2.64 -13.34 10.53
CA LEU A 140 -3.65 -12.69 9.69
C LEU A 140 -3.01 -11.87 8.57
N ASN A 141 -1.78 -12.17 8.17
CA ASN A 141 -1.03 -11.42 7.17
C ASN A 141 -1.82 -11.08 5.89
N GLY A 142 -1.35 -10.06 5.19
CA GLY A 142 -1.97 -9.57 3.97
C GLY A 142 -3.22 -8.75 4.25
N LEU A 143 -4.18 -8.82 3.34
CA LEU A 143 -5.41 -8.02 3.39
C LEU A 143 -6.20 -8.19 4.68
N ALA A 144 -6.17 -9.38 5.29
CA ALA A 144 -6.94 -9.69 6.48
C ALA A 144 -6.57 -8.79 7.67
N LEU A 145 -5.29 -8.52 7.86
CA LEU A 145 -4.81 -7.58 8.89
C LEU A 145 -4.68 -6.16 8.36
N GLY A 146 -4.15 -6.01 7.14
CA GLY A 146 -3.80 -4.70 6.57
C GLY A 146 -4.99 -3.77 6.42
N LEU A 147 -6.09 -4.22 5.83
CA LEU A 147 -7.27 -3.37 5.59
C LEU A 147 -7.91 -2.83 6.88
N PRO A 148 -8.23 -3.68 7.89
CA PRO A 148 -8.77 -3.16 9.15
C PRO A 148 -7.79 -2.26 9.90
N LEU A 149 -6.49 -2.57 9.87
CA LEU A 149 -5.44 -1.78 10.52
C LEU A 149 -5.31 -0.40 9.89
N ALA A 150 -5.23 -0.33 8.56
CA ALA A 150 -5.17 0.93 7.82
C ALA A 150 -6.40 1.82 8.09
N THR A 151 -7.58 1.21 8.16
CA THR A 151 -8.83 1.93 8.46
C THR A 151 -8.76 2.61 9.84
N ILE A 152 -8.20 1.92 10.85
CA ILE A 152 -7.99 2.51 12.19
C ILE A 152 -6.93 3.61 12.15
N GLU A 153 -5.80 3.35 11.50
CA GLU A 153 -4.71 4.33 11.38
C GLU A 153 -5.19 5.62 10.74
N PHE A 154 -5.95 5.55 9.64
CA PHE A 154 -6.47 6.73 8.96
C PHE A 154 -7.38 7.56 9.86
N ALA A 155 -8.27 6.93 10.63
CA ALA A 155 -9.12 7.65 11.58
C ALA A 155 -8.28 8.32 12.70
N ILE A 156 -7.22 7.67 13.19
CA ILE A 156 -6.31 8.25 14.17
C ILE A 156 -5.54 9.44 13.56
N LEU A 157 -5.03 9.32 12.34
CA LEU A 157 -4.32 10.41 11.64
C LEU A 157 -5.25 11.59 11.36
N ASP A 158 -6.51 11.34 10.99
CA ASP A 158 -7.51 12.42 10.83
C ASP A 158 -7.74 13.16 12.15
N MET A 159 -7.95 12.42 13.25
CA MET A 159 -8.10 13.00 14.59
C MET A 159 -6.88 13.85 14.99
N LEU A 160 -5.68 13.29 14.84
CA LEU A 160 -4.44 13.99 15.19
C LEU A 160 -4.22 15.24 14.33
N GLY A 161 -4.52 15.17 13.03
CA GLY A 161 -4.45 16.31 12.13
C GLY A 161 -5.43 17.42 12.52
N ARG A 162 -6.66 17.06 12.89
CA ARG A 162 -7.67 18.01 13.38
C ARG A 162 -7.24 18.65 14.68
N MET A 163 -6.71 17.88 15.62
CA MET A 163 -6.16 18.42 16.88
C MET A 163 -4.99 19.38 16.68
N ALA A 164 -4.09 19.07 15.75
CA ALA A 164 -2.93 19.91 15.44
C ALA A 164 -3.27 21.11 14.54
N GLY A 165 -4.49 21.18 13.99
CA GLY A 165 -4.87 22.17 12.98
C GLY A 165 -4.05 22.03 11.68
N LYS A 166 -3.61 20.80 11.33
CA LYS A 166 -2.69 20.52 10.22
C LYS A 166 -3.22 19.40 9.33
N PRO A 167 -2.92 19.43 8.01
CA PRO A 167 -3.18 18.27 7.13
C PRO A 167 -2.31 17.09 7.55
N VAL A 168 -2.78 15.86 7.25
CA VAL A 168 -2.06 14.62 7.58
C VAL A 168 -0.66 14.60 6.96
N SER A 169 -0.48 15.15 5.75
CA SER A 169 0.84 15.27 5.12
C SER A 169 1.89 15.95 6.03
N ASP A 170 1.47 16.92 6.81
CA ASP A 170 2.37 17.67 7.73
C ASP A 170 2.67 16.86 9.01
N LEU A 171 1.87 15.85 9.35
CA LEU A 171 2.11 14.93 10.48
C LEU A 171 3.16 13.87 10.15
N ILE A 172 3.24 13.43 8.89
CA ILE A 172 4.05 12.28 8.46
C ILE A 172 5.28 12.67 7.63
N GLY A 173 5.39 13.94 7.27
CA GLY A 173 6.49 14.48 6.47
C GLY A 173 6.40 15.99 6.34
N GLU A 174 7.04 16.52 5.30
CA GLU A 174 6.91 17.93 4.90
C GLU A 174 6.23 17.95 3.53
N ARG A 175 5.21 18.80 3.38
CA ARG A 175 4.52 18.90 2.09
C ARG A 175 5.46 19.42 1.01
N GLN A 176 5.75 18.56 0.02
CA GLN A 176 6.64 18.83 -1.10
C GLN A 176 5.91 19.46 -2.30
N ARG A 177 4.59 19.26 -2.40
CA ARG A 177 3.80 19.70 -3.55
C ARG A 177 2.38 20.09 -3.18
N ALA A 178 1.84 21.10 -3.87
CA ALA A 178 0.46 21.56 -3.70
C ALA A 178 -0.53 20.82 -4.60
N GLU A 179 -0.03 20.13 -5.61
CA GLU A 179 -0.83 19.37 -6.58
C GLU A 179 -0.14 18.04 -6.86
N VAL A 180 -0.94 17.01 -7.12
CA VAL A 180 -0.48 15.66 -7.48
C VAL A 180 -0.90 15.38 -8.92
N ALA A 181 0.06 15.11 -9.80
CA ALA A 181 -0.22 14.65 -11.15
C ALA A 181 -0.71 13.20 -11.11
N VAL A 182 -1.70 12.88 -11.94
CA VAL A 182 -2.33 11.55 -11.94
C VAL A 182 -2.26 10.89 -13.31
N TYR A 183 -2.23 9.55 -13.29
CA TYR A 183 -2.52 8.74 -14.46
C TYR A 183 -3.87 8.05 -14.28
N MET A 184 -4.59 7.88 -15.38
CA MET A 184 -5.81 7.07 -15.35
C MET A 184 -5.45 5.60 -15.52
N ALA A 185 -5.78 4.76 -14.53
CA ALA A 185 -5.72 3.32 -14.66
C ALA A 185 -6.88 2.83 -15.53
N THR A 186 -6.55 2.11 -16.61
CA THR A 186 -7.56 1.55 -17.51
C THR A 186 -8.03 0.19 -17.03
N GLU A 187 -9.19 -0.19 -17.50
CA GLU A 187 -9.82 -1.50 -17.28
C GLU A 187 -9.99 -2.21 -18.64
N TRP A 188 -10.98 -3.09 -18.78
CA TRP A 188 -11.41 -3.71 -20.02
C TRP A 188 -10.39 -4.66 -20.66
N ARG A 189 -9.59 -5.33 -19.82
CA ARG A 189 -8.65 -6.39 -20.26
C ARG A 189 -9.38 -7.56 -20.94
N GLU A 190 -10.62 -7.81 -20.53
CA GLU A 190 -11.50 -8.87 -21.04
C GLU A 190 -12.08 -8.58 -22.43
N LYS A 191 -12.01 -7.32 -22.90
CA LYS A 191 -12.60 -6.91 -24.16
C LYS A 191 -11.62 -7.01 -25.34
N PRO A 192 -12.15 -7.15 -26.58
CA PRO A 192 -11.35 -6.98 -27.79
C PRO A 192 -10.56 -5.66 -27.78
N VAL A 193 -9.38 -5.66 -28.41
CA VAL A 193 -8.46 -4.51 -28.37
C VAL A 193 -9.13 -3.21 -28.87
N GLU A 194 -9.87 -3.30 -29.96
CA GLU A 194 -10.55 -2.17 -30.61
C GLU A 194 -11.62 -1.57 -29.68
N GLU A 195 -12.38 -2.42 -29.00
CA GLU A 195 -13.39 -2.00 -28.04
C GLU A 195 -12.74 -1.39 -26.78
N SER A 196 -11.69 -2.02 -26.26
CA SER A 196 -10.91 -1.49 -25.13
C SER A 196 -10.39 -0.09 -25.48
N LEU A 197 -9.78 0.09 -26.66
CA LEU A 197 -9.25 1.37 -27.09
C LEU A 197 -10.34 2.43 -27.25
N ARG A 198 -11.52 2.08 -27.78
CA ARG A 198 -12.67 2.98 -27.87
C ARG A 198 -13.06 3.51 -26.49
N LEU A 199 -13.21 2.59 -25.51
CA LEU A 199 -13.60 2.94 -24.13
C LEU A 199 -12.51 3.80 -23.44
N ILE A 200 -11.24 3.49 -23.66
CA ILE A 200 -10.12 4.31 -23.15
C ILE A 200 -10.17 5.72 -23.74
N ARG A 201 -10.39 5.85 -25.05
CA ARG A 201 -10.51 7.17 -25.70
C ARG A 201 -11.66 7.99 -25.16
N GLU A 202 -12.82 7.37 -24.94
CA GLU A 202 -13.99 8.03 -24.36
C GLU A 202 -13.67 8.51 -22.94
N ALA A 203 -13.06 7.65 -22.11
CA ALA A 203 -12.68 8.00 -20.74
C ALA A 203 -11.63 9.12 -20.69
N VAL A 204 -10.64 9.10 -21.58
CA VAL A 204 -9.65 10.20 -21.72
C VAL A 204 -10.29 11.49 -22.16
N GLY A 205 -11.25 11.43 -23.11
CA GLY A 205 -11.98 12.61 -23.61
C GLY A 205 -12.88 13.29 -22.57
N GLU A 206 -13.25 12.58 -21.52
CA GLU A 206 -14.05 13.11 -20.40
C GLU A 206 -13.21 13.84 -19.34
N HIS A 207 -11.92 13.64 -19.38
CA HIS A 207 -10.98 14.13 -18.37
C HIS A 207 -9.73 14.67 -19.04
N ASP A 208 -9.18 15.73 -18.48
CA ASP A 208 -7.92 16.31 -18.91
C ASP A 208 -6.74 15.48 -18.38
N ILE A 209 -6.49 14.32 -19.01
CA ILE A 209 -5.54 13.29 -18.60
C ILE A 209 -4.32 13.29 -19.52
N HIS A 210 -3.12 13.29 -18.94
CA HIS A 210 -1.85 13.29 -19.64
C HIS A 210 -1.03 11.99 -19.44
N ALA A 211 -1.54 11.05 -18.64
CA ALA A 211 -0.89 9.78 -18.38
C ALA A 211 -1.92 8.64 -18.26
N LEU A 212 -1.57 7.46 -18.78
CA LEU A 212 -2.42 6.26 -18.77
C LEU A 212 -1.63 5.05 -18.28
N LYS A 213 -2.25 4.22 -17.44
CA LYS A 213 -1.79 2.88 -17.13
C LYS A 213 -2.67 1.85 -17.85
N ILE A 214 -2.07 1.13 -18.79
CA ILE A 214 -2.74 0.18 -19.67
C ILE A 214 -2.61 -1.24 -19.08
N LYS A 215 -3.72 -1.94 -18.97
CA LYS A 215 -3.72 -3.36 -18.59
C LYS A 215 -3.23 -4.22 -19.76
N VAL A 216 -2.13 -4.96 -19.54
CA VAL A 216 -1.57 -5.97 -20.46
C VAL A 216 -1.76 -7.37 -19.89
N GLY A 217 -1.44 -8.41 -20.65
CA GLY A 217 -1.66 -9.80 -20.23
C GLY A 217 -3.13 -10.24 -20.31
N GLY A 218 -3.46 -11.30 -19.61
CA GLY A 218 -4.76 -11.97 -19.64
C GLY A 218 -5.60 -11.80 -18.36
N LEU A 219 -6.65 -12.64 -18.25
CA LEU A 219 -7.70 -12.59 -17.20
C LEU A 219 -7.39 -13.51 -16.02
N MET A 220 -6.31 -13.29 -15.31
CA MET A 220 -5.83 -14.26 -14.31
C MET A 220 -6.79 -14.51 -13.14
N PHE A 221 -7.51 -13.48 -12.68
CA PHE A 221 -8.32 -13.53 -11.46
C PHE A 221 -9.74 -12.97 -11.61
N MET A 222 -10.19 -12.71 -12.84
CA MET A 222 -11.51 -12.13 -13.09
C MET A 222 -12.55 -13.18 -13.51
N THR A 223 -12.20 -14.45 -13.49
CA THR A 223 -13.05 -15.57 -13.92
C THR A 223 -12.85 -16.81 -13.07
N THR A 224 -13.87 -17.62 -12.94
CA THR A 224 -13.80 -18.96 -12.36
C THR A 224 -13.37 -20.04 -13.38
N ASP A 225 -13.27 -19.67 -14.65
CA ASP A 225 -12.72 -20.54 -15.69
C ASP A 225 -11.20 -20.56 -15.61
N MET A 226 -10.65 -21.63 -15.05
CA MET A 226 -9.22 -21.83 -14.86
C MET A 226 -8.44 -21.96 -16.18
N SER A 227 -9.12 -22.13 -17.31
CA SER A 227 -8.51 -22.15 -18.64
C SER A 227 -8.51 -20.78 -19.34
N ALA A 228 -9.16 -19.77 -18.78
CA ALA A 228 -9.28 -18.47 -19.38
C ALA A 228 -7.95 -17.68 -19.31
N VAL A 229 -7.28 -17.59 -20.43
CA VAL A 229 -6.00 -16.85 -20.57
C VAL A 229 -6.16 -15.45 -21.20
N GLY A 230 -7.40 -15.06 -21.48
CA GLY A 230 -7.70 -13.81 -22.21
C GLY A 230 -7.47 -13.93 -23.73
N PRO A 231 -7.76 -12.85 -24.50
CA PRO A 231 -7.60 -12.88 -25.96
C PRO A 231 -6.12 -13.07 -26.36
N PRO A 232 -5.77 -14.10 -27.13
CA PRO A 232 -4.40 -14.33 -27.59
C PRO A 232 -3.85 -13.12 -28.41
N GLY A 233 -2.58 -12.77 -28.20
CA GLY A 233 -1.92 -11.68 -28.92
C GLY A 233 -2.46 -10.28 -28.58
N ARG A 234 -3.23 -10.15 -27.51
CA ARG A 234 -3.80 -8.86 -27.13
C ARG A 234 -2.72 -7.83 -26.78
N THR A 235 -1.70 -8.21 -26.05
CA THR A 235 -0.63 -7.31 -25.62
C THR A 235 0.13 -6.77 -26.83
N GLU A 236 0.47 -7.59 -27.81
CA GLU A 236 1.17 -7.24 -29.04
C GLU A 236 0.38 -6.25 -29.92
N LYS A 237 -0.95 -6.27 -29.81
CA LYS A 237 -1.83 -5.36 -30.54
C LYS A 237 -2.09 -4.07 -29.77
N ILE A 238 -2.40 -4.15 -28.46
CA ILE A 238 -2.79 -2.96 -27.69
C ILE A 238 -1.63 -1.99 -27.47
N VAL A 239 -0.41 -2.49 -27.23
CA VAL A 239 0.77 -1.66 -26.93
C VAL A 239 1.08 -0.67 -28.08
N PRO A 240 1.31 -1.11 -29.33
CA PRO A 240 1.55 -0.19 -30.44
C PRO A 240 0.34 0.69 -30.75
N LEU A 241 -0.87 0.14 -30.61
CA LEU A 241 -2.10 0.84 -30.95
C LEU A 241 -2.39 2.00 -29.99
N VAL A 242 -2.14 1.82 -28.69
CA VAL A 242 -2.29 2.90 -27.69
C VAL A 242 -1.27 4.01 -27.96
N ARG A 243 0.00 3.70 -28.19
CA ARG A 243 1.02 4.69 -28.52
C ARG A 243 0.66 5.45 -29.80
N LYS A 244 0.25 4.75 -30.85
CA LYS A 244 -0.21 5.38 -32.10
C LYS A 244 -1.43 6.31 -31.88
N THR A 245 -2.35 5.92 -30.99
CA THR A 245 -3.61 6.67 -30.76
C THR A 245 -3.39 7.94 -29.97
N PHE A 246 -2.58 7.88 -28.91
CA PHE A 246 -2.40 9.01 -27.97
C PHE A 246 -1.13 9.82 -28.23
N GLY A 247 -0.22 9.31 -29.09
CA GLY A 247 1.02 9.98 -29.45
C GLY A 247 2.04 10.07 -28.31
N ASP A 248 3.13 10.81 -28.56
CA ASP A 248 4.30 10.83 -27.68
C ASP A 248 4.10 11.73 -26.43
N ARG A 249 3.11 12.61 -26.46
CA ARG A 249 2.80 13.49 -25.31
C ARG A 249 2.10 12.75 -24.18
N MET A 250 1.46 11.60 -24.44
CA MET A 250 0.83 10.77 -23.42
C MET A 250 1.88 9.90 -22.73
N THR A 251 2.04 10.06 -21.43
CA THR A 251 2.85 9.13 -20.63
C THR A 251 2.10 7.80 -20.49
N LEU A 252 2.74 6.70 -20.87
CA LEU A 252 2.14 5.37 -20.82
C LEU A 252 2.85 4.50 -19.77
N TYR A 253 2.07 3.79 -19.00
CA TYR A 253 2.47 2.75 -18.04
C TYR A 253 1.78 1.45 -18.42
N ALA A 254 2.38 0.32 -18.09
CA ALA A 254 1.77 -0.99 -18.31
C ALA A 254 1.69 -1.78 -17.02
N ASP A 255 0.57 -2.49 -16.84
CA ASP A 255 0.31 -3.32 -15.66
C ASP A 255 -0.19 -4.69 -16.10
N ALA A 256 0.56 -5.74 -15.72
CA ALA A 256 0.23 -7.13 -16.02
C ALA A 256 -0.48 -7.85 -14.87
N ASN A 257 -0.47 -7.29 -13.66
CA ASN A 257 -0.99 -7.92 -12.44
C ASN A 257 -0.49 -9.36 -12.25
N GLY A 258 0.81 -9.58 -12.44
CA GLY A 258 1.45 -10.89 -12.22
C GLY A 258 1.18 -11.94 -13.29
N PHE A 259 0.69 -11.57 -14.47
CA PHE A 259 0.17 -12.53 -15.45
C PHE A 259 1.24 -13.38 -16.14
N TYR A 260 2.44 -12.85 -16.36
CA TYR A 260 3.44 -13.52 -17.19
C TYR A 260 4.38 -14.43 -16.42
N GLU A 261 4.87 -15.47 -17.08
CA GLU A 261 6.10 -16.18 -16.70
C GLU A 261 7.32 -15.35 -17.14
N LEU A 262 8.47 -15.54 -16.49
CA LEU A 262 9.68 -14.76 -16.71
C LEU A 262 10.12 -14.61 -18.18
N PRO A 263 10.16 -15.68 -19.03
CA PRO A 263 10.56 -15.52 -20.43
C PRO A 263 9.62 -14.59 -21.21
N GLU A 264 8.33 -14.68 -20.96
CA GLU A 264 7.32 -13.86 -21.62
C GLU A 264 7.34 -12.43 -21.08
N ALA A 265 7.50 -12.24 -19.76
CA ALA A 265 7.68 -10.92 -19.14
C ALA A 265 8.88 -10.16 -19.73
N LEU A 266 10.00 -10.84 -19.98
CA LEU A 266 11.17 -10.27 -20.66
C LEU A 266 10.86 -9.84 -22.10
N ARG A 267 10.08 -10.64 -22.83
CA ARG A 267 9.66 -10.31 -24.21
C ARG A 267 8.74 -9.09 -24.23
N VAL A 268 7.74 -9.08 -23.36
CA VAL A 268 6.77 -7.99 -23.23
C VAL A 268 7.47 -6.70 -22.74
N GLY A 269 8.40 -6.80 -21.77
CA GLY A 269 9.16 -5.65 -21.31
C GLY A 269 9.95 -4.96 -22.42
N ARG A 270 10.54 -5.72 -23.36
CA ARG A 270 11.22 -5.15 -24.56
C ARG A 270 10.23 -4.48 -25.52
N LEU A 271 9.05 -5.07 -25.71
CA LEU A 271 7.99 -4.44 -26.51
C LEU A 271 7.54 -3.12 -25.89
N LEU A 272 7.30 -3.08 -24.57
CA LEU A 272 6.92 -1.87 -23.86
C LEU A 272 8.00 -0.78 -23.98
N GLN A 273 9.27 -1.16 -23.92
CA GLN A 273 10.39 -0.24 -24.11
C GLN A 273 10.43 0.33 -25.53
N GLU A 274 10.23 -0.49 -26.56
CA GLU A 274 10.15 -0.05 -27.96
C GLU A 274 9.09 1.04 -28.15
N TYR A 275 7.94 0.90 -27.48
CA TYR A 275 6.86 1.87 -27.51
C TYR A 275 6.91 2.91 -26.37
N GLN A 276 8.07 3.07 -25.71
CA GLN A 276 8.38 4.13 -24.74
C GLN A 276 7.40 4.18 -23.56
N PHE A 277 7.05 3.04 -23.00
CA PHE A 277 6.34 2.98 -21.73
C PHE A 277 7.28 3.34 -20.59
N ALA A 278 6.77 4.05 -19.59
CA ALA A 278 7.58 4.62 -18.52
C ALA A 278 7.92 3.62 -17.40
N TYR A 279 7.09 2.61 -17.16
CA TYR A 279 7.40 1.45 -16.33
C TYR A 279 6.52 0.24 -16.68
N PHE A 280 6.94 -0.94 -16.21
CA PHE A 280 6.23 -2.19 -16.29
C PHE A 280 5.89 -2.67 -14.87
N GLU A 281 4.59 -2.65 -14.52
CA GLU A 281 4.06 -3.00 -13.20
C GLU A 281 3.68 -4.48 -13.17
N GLU A 282 4.02 -5.15 -12.05
CA GLU A 282 3.72 -6.55 -11.75
C GLU A 282 3.87 -7.48 -12.97
N PRO A 283 5.05 -7.53 -13.61
CA PRO A 283 5.24 -8.38 -14.80
C PRO A 283 5.03 -9.87 -14.53
N VAL A 284 5.46 -10.35 -13.36
CA VAL A 284 5.31 -11.72 -12.83
C VAL A 284 4.61 -11.67 -11.48
N MET A 285 4.25 -12.82 -10.91
CA MET A 285 3.60 -12.88 -9.59
C MET A 285 4.42 -12.12 -8.54
N PHE A 286 3.73 -11.37 -7.69
CA PHE A 286 4.32 -10.41 -6.75
C PHE A 286 5.31 -11.02 -5.75
N ASP A 287 5.20 -12.30 -5.44
CA ASP A 287 6.03 -13.06 -4.50
C ASP A 287 7.17 -13.85 -5.19
N HIS A 288 7.27 -13.80 -6.52
CA HIS A 288 8.41 -14.33 -7.28
C HIS A 288 9.58 -13.32 -7.27
N LEU A 289 10.13 -13.06 -6.10
CA LEU A 289 11.10 -11.96 -5.87
C LEU A 289 12.37 -12.09 -6.73
N GLU A 290 12.87 -13.31 -6.96
CA GLU A 290 14.04 -13.58 -7.80
C GLU A 290 13.78 -13.22 -9.26
N GLU A 291 12.59 -13.51 -9.78
CA GLU A 291 12.19 -13.20 -11.15
C GLU A 291 11.97 -11.69 -11.34
N ILE A 292 11.35 -11.02 -10.36
CA ILE A 292 11.20 -9.54 -10.35
C ILE A 292 12.59 -8.89 -10.40
N ARG A 293 13.54 -9.36 -9.59
CA ARG A 293 14.92 -8.88 -9.62
C ARG A 293 15.58 -9.13 -10.97
N GLU A 294 15.41 -10.31 -11.55
CA GLU A 294 16.00 -10.63 -12.85
C GLU A 294 15.45 -9.71 -13.95
N LEU A 295 14.16 -9.41 -13.93
CA LEU A 295 13.52 -8.46 -14.84
C LEU A 295 14.12 -7.06 -14.69
N ALA A 296 14.25 -6.54 -13.46
CA ALA A 296 14.82 -5.23 -13.19
C ALA A 296 16.29 -5.12 -13.62
N GLN A 297 17.06 -6.22 -13.58
CA GLN A 297 18.46 -6.25 -14.01
C GLN A 297 18.65 -6.42 -15.51
N ARG A 298 17.67 -7.02 -16.23
CA ARG A 298 17.78 -7.37 -17.65
C ARG A 298 17.02 -6.43 -18.58
N LEU A 299 16.08 -5.66 -18.07
CA LEU A 299 15.27 -4.74 -18.83
C LEU A 299 15.67 -3.29 -18.54
N PRO A 300 15.84 -2.45 -19.56
CA PRO A 300 16.03 -1.00 -19.36
C PRO A 300 14.77 -0.27 -18.90
N ILE A 301 13.57 -0.81 -19.19
CA ILE A 301 12.33 -0.25 -18.68
C ILE A 301 12.25 -0.47 -17.15
N PRO A 302 11.93 0.56 -16.36
CA PRO A 302 11.77 0.42 -14.92
C PRO A 302 10.72 -0.63 -14.55
N ILE A 303 11.01 -1.43 -13.53
CA ILE A 303 10.08 -2.42 -12.96
C ILE A 303 9.43 -1.83 -11.71
N ALA A 304 8.10 -1.88 -11.69
CA ALA A 304 7.27 -1.44 -10.59
C ALA A 304 6.56 -2.65 -9.94
N ASN A 305 6.51 -2.70 -8.60
CA ASN A 305 5.84 -3.79 -7.87
C ASN A 305 5.53 -3.40 -6.44
N GLY A 306 4.59 -4.12 -5.81
CA GLY A 306 4.36 -4.05 -4.38
C GLY A 306 2.94 -3.76 -3.94
N GLU A 307 1.96 -3.68 -4.85
CA GLU A 307 0.55 -3.47 -4.47
C GLU A 307 -0.01 -4.63 -3.63
N GLN A 308 0.47 -5.86 -3.89
CA GLN A 308 0.08 -7.05 -3.15
C GLN A 308 0.98 -7.33 -1.93
N ASP A 309 2.10 -6.59 -1.80
CA ASP A 309 3.04 -6.83 -0.71
C ASP A 309 2.44 -6.38 0.63
N TYR A 310 2.66 -7.17 1.66
CA TYR A 310 2.17 -6.92 3.02
C TYR A 310 3.32 -6.83 4.04
N SER A 311 4.55 -7.05 3.60
CA SER A 311 5.73 -7.15 4.46
C SER A 311 6.82 -6.17 4.05
N PHE A 312 7.40 -5.49 5.04
CA PHE A 312 8.63 -4.72 4.81
C PHE A 312 9.77 -5.55 4.23
N TYR A 313 9.78 -6.86 4.49
CA TYR A 313 10.89 -7.73 4.10
C TYR A 313 10.92 -8.05 2.61
N GLY A 314 9.77 -8.05 1.91
CA GLY A 314 9.71 -8.13 0.45
C GLY A 314 10.40 -6.91 -0.18
N PHE A 315 9.96 -5.70 0.18
CA PHE A 315 10.60 -4.46 -0.26
C PHE A 315 12.08 -4.36 0.12
N ARG A 316 12.41 -4.75 1.37
CA ARG A 316 13.79 -4.76 1.86
C ARG A 316 14.68 -5.67 1.03
N TRP A 317 14.22 -6.85 0.69
CA TRP A 317 14.97 -7.80 -0.13
C TRP A 317 15.16 -7.29 -1.55
N LEU A 318 14.09 -6.85 -2.21
CA LEU A 318 14.12 -6.32 -3.57
C LEU A 318 15.05 -5.10 -3.68
N LEU A 319 14.90 -4.12 -2.79
CA LEU A 319 15.73 -2.90 -2.80
C LEU A 319 17.20 -3.22 -2.49
N ALA A 320 17.48 -4.12 -1.56
CA ALA A 320 18.87 -4.51 -1.25
C ALA A 320 19.57 -5.23 -2.40
N ASN A 321 18.81 -5.89 -3.28
CA ASN A 321 19.31 -6.67 -4.41
C ASN A 321 19.14 -5.98 -5.78
N ASP A 322 18.85 -4.67 -5.81
CA ASP A 322 18.56 -3.89 -7.04
C ASP A 322 17.47 -4.54 -7.92
N GLY A 323 16.45 -5.08 -7.25
CA GLY A 323 15.35 -5.83 -7.88
C GLY A 323 14.12 -4.98 -8.17
N LEU A 324 14.12 -3.67 -7.85
CA LEU A 324 12.93 -2.85 -8.01
C LEU A 324 13.30 -1.38 -8.23
N ASP A 325 12.64 -0.74 -9.19
CA ASP A 325 12.85 0.68 -9.53
C ASP A 325 11.77 1.58 -8.93
N VAL A 326 10.54 1.09 -8.89
CA VAL A 326 9.38 1.80 -8.35
C VAL A 326 8.67 0.92 -7.33
N VAL A 327 8.59 1.37 -6.09
CA VAL A 327 7.82 0.67 -5.03
C VAL A 327 6.38 1.17 -5.03
N GLN A 328 5.41 0.24 -4.92
CA GLN A 328 3.99 0.55 -5.05
C GLN A 328 3.13 0.00 -3.88
N PRO A 329 3.49 0.25 -2.60
CA PRO A 329 2.65 -0.21 -1.51
C PRO A 329 1.25 0.40 -1.64
N ASP A 330 0.21 -0.39 -1.40
CA ASP A 330 -1.15 0.11 -1.27
C ASP A 330 -1.43 0.52 0.18
N ASN A 331 -1.91 1.72 0.41
CA ASN A 331 -2.12 2.22 1.76
C ASN A 331 -3.09 1.39 2.59
N TYR A 332 -4.11 0.79 1.96
CA TYR A 332 -5.03 -0.10 2.66
C TYR A 332 -4.43 -1.50 2.86
N TYR A 333 -3.89 -2.10 1.80
CA TYR A 333 -3.41 -3.50 1.85
C TYR A 333 -2.17 -3.64 2.73
N PHE A 334 -1.30 -2.64 2.69
CA PHE A 334 -0.06 -2.63 3.45
C PHE A 334 -0.24 -2.23 4.93
N GLY A 335 -1.45 -1.82 5.34
CA GLY A 335 -1.79 -1.52 6.72
C GLY A 335 -1.50 -0.09 7.18
N GLY A 336 -1.54 0.89 6.25
CA GLY A 336 -1.55 2.31 6.57
C GLY A 336 -0.43 3.16 5.95
N MET A 337 -0.55 4.47 6.16
CA MET A 337 0.36 5.48 5.61
C MET A 337 1.74 5.46 6.29
N ILE A 338 1.81 5.26 7.60
CA ILE A 338 3.08 5.21 8.33
C ILE A 338 3.97 4.10 7.77
N ARG A 339 3.39 2.93 7.51
CA ARG A 339 4.10 1.82 6.89
C ARG A 339 4.55 2.17 5.46
N SER A 340 3.69 2.82 4.67
CA SER A 340 4.00 3.27 3.31
C SER A 340 5.12 4.33 3.28
N VAL A 341 5.16 5.25 4.25
CA VAL A 341 6.27 6.21 4.41
C VAL A 341 7.59 5.50 4.71
N LYS A 342 7.58 4.46 5.56
CA LYS A 342 8.79 3.66 5.83
C LYS A 342 9.32 2.99 4.53
N VAL A 343 8.42 2.44 3.69
CA VAL A 343 8.80 1.89 2.36
C VAL A 343 9.35 2.99 1.44
N ALA A 344 8.72 4.18 1.41
CA ALA A 344 9.21 5.31 0.63
C ALA A 344 10.63 5.72 1.03
N ARG A 345 10.91 5.79 2.34
CA ARG A 345 12.26 6.08 2.87
C ARG A 345 13.28 5.00 2.51
N MET A 346 12.89 3.73 2.54
CA MET A 346 13.74 2.62 2.06
C MET A 346 14.09 2.77 0.58
N ALA A 347 13.10 3.08 -0.27
CA ALA A 347 13.31 3.32 -1.69
C ALA A 347 14.22 4.54 -1.93
N ALA A 348 13.97 5.66 -1.24
CA ALA A 348 14.78 6.87 -1.32
C ALA A 348 16.25 6.62 -0.94
N ALA A 349 16.54 5.72 0.01
CA ALA A 349 17.88 5.36 0.41
C ALA A 349 18.75 4.78 -0.73
N PHE A 350 18.09 4.30 -1.80
CA PHE A 350 18.74 3.77 -3.02
C PHE A 350 18.36 4.56 -4.29
N GLY A 351 17.82 5.78 -4.14
CA GLY A 351 17.44 6.63 -5.27
C GLY A 351 16.24 6.10 -6.08
N ARG A 352 15.41 5.24 -5.45
CA ARG A 352 14.22 4.67 -6.09
C ARG A 352 12.98 5.48 -5.76
N GLN A 353 11.98 5.42 -6.65
CA GLN A 353 10.72 6.16 -6.51
C GLN A 353 9.65 5.33 -5.82
N ILE A 354 8.65 6.06 -5.28
CA ILE A 354 7.39 5.46 -4.80
C ILE A 354 6.22 6.01 -5.60
N ILE A 355 5.36 5.12 -6.06
CA ILE A 355 4.06 5.41 -6.70
C ILE A 355 3.03 4.48 -6.06
N PRO A 356 2.43 4.85 -4.91
CA PRO A 356 1.52 3.96 -4.22
C PRO A 356 0.35 3.53 -5.11
N HIS A 357 0.01 2.24 -5.07
CA HIS A 357 -1.24 1.74 -5.64
C HIS A 357 -2.44 2.33 -4.90
N MET A 358 -3.57 2.42 -5.56
CA MET A 358 -4.81 2.93 -5.00
C MET A 358 -5.95 1.92 -5.12
N SER A 359 -6.27 1.24 -4.03
CA SER A 359 -7.44 0.35 -3.96
C SER A 359 -8.71 1.05 -3.47
N GLY A 360 -8.56 2.13 -2.72
CA GLY A 360 -9.66 2.89 -2.15
C GLY A 360 -10.34 3.84 -3.14
N GLY A 361 -11.64 4.07 -2.96
CA GLY A 361 -12.41 5.09 -3.67
C GLY A 361 -12.86 6.23 -2.75
N GLY A 362 -13.41 7.28 -3.32
CA GLY A 362 -13.93 8.42 -2.55
C GLY A 362 -12.85 9.07 -1.66
N LEU A 363 -13.09 9.14 -0.35
CA LEU A 363 -12.12 9.66 0.61
C LEU A 363 -10.79 8.89 0.59
N GLY A 364 -10.82 7.59 0.30
CA GLY A 364 -9.61 6.76 0.19
C GLY A 364 -8.61 7.25 -0.86
N PHE A 365 -9.08 7.92 -1.91
CA PHE A 365 -8.19 8.57 -2.86
C PHE A 365 -7.38 9.70 -2.22
N PHE A 366 -8.02 10.51 -1.35
CA PHE A 366 -7.32 11.59 -0.66
C PHE A 366 -6.26 11.11 0.32
N TYR A 367 -6.35 9.87 0.81
CA TYR A 367 -5.26 9.27 1.61
C TYR A 367 -3.97 9.17 0.79
N ASN A 368 -4.06 8.69 -0.46
CA ASN A 368 -2.91 8.67 -1.36
C ASN A 368 -2.41 10.08 -1.70
N VAL A 369 -3.31 11.03 -1.96
CA VAL A 369 -2.94 12.42 -2.26
C VAL A 369 -2.17 13.05 -1.09
N GLN A 370 -2.64 12.87 0.15
CA GLN A 370 -1.93 13.35 1.35
C GLN A 370 -0.57 12.67 1.50
N LEU A 371 -0.49 11.35 1.34
CA LEU A 371 0.77 10.60 1.43
C LEU A 371 1.79 11.12 0.41
N VAL A 372 1.45 11.09 -0.89
CA VAL A 372 2.42 11.45 -1.94
C VAL A 372 2.81 12.92 -1.92
N SER A 373 1.94 13.78 -1.37
CA SER A 373 2.28 15.20 -1.19
C SER A 373 3.41 15.42 -0.21
N ALA A 374 3.60 14.50 0.75
CA ALA A 374 4.64 14.56 1.78
C ALA A 374 5.95 13.84 1.40
N LEU A 375 5.97 13.08 0.30
CA LEU A 375 7.12 12.23 -0.05
C LEU A 375 8.05 12.88 -1.07
N PRO A 376 9.35 13.11 -0.75
CA PRO A 376 10.28 13.74 -1.67
C PRO A 376 10.60 12.89 -2.91
N ASN A 377 10.55 11.56 -2.78
CA ASN A 377 10.82 10.59 -3.87
C ASN A 377 9.56 10.04 -4.54
N ALA A 378 8.41 10.69 -4.37
CA ALA A 378 7.20 10.32 -5.10
C ALA A 378 7.43 10.49 -6.62
N GLY A 379 6.95 9.51 -7.40
CA GLY A 379 7.05 9.52 -8.85
C GLY A 379 6.25 10.66 -9.51
N LEU A 380 6.28 10.71 -10.83
CA LEU A 380 5.69 11.84 -11.58
C LEU A 380 4.16 11.80 -11.54
N HIS A 381 3.54 10.65 -11.80
CA HIS A 381 2.10 10.48 -11.82
C HIS A 381 1.66 9.42 -10.79
N HIS A 382 0.48 9.60 -10.22
CA HIS A 382 -0.09 8.70 -9.22
C HIS A 382 -1.44 8.15 -9.68
N GLU A 383 -1.77 6.96 -9.21
CA GLU A 383 -2.95 6.23 -9.68
C GLU A 383 -4.24 6.99 -9.39
N PHE A 384 -5.07 7.07 -10.42
CA PHE A 384 -6.41 7.56 -10.37
C PHE A 384 -7.33 6.60 -11.14
N LYS A 385 -8.29 6.01 -10.45
CA LYS A 385 -9.27 5.14 -11.08
C LYS A 385 -10.46 5.95 -11.56
N SER A 386 -11.10 5.52 -12.65
CA SER A 386 -12.19 6.20 -13.34
C SER A 386 -13.14 6.98 -12.43
N PHE A 387 -13.42 8.21 -12.79
CA PHE A 387 -14.41 9.09 -12.13
C PHE A 387 -15.82 8.52 -12.11
N ARG A 388 -16.18 7.67 -13.07
CA ARG A 388 -17.57 7.17 -13.22
C ARG A 388 -17.92 6.11 -12.19
N THR A 389 -16.99 5.28 -11.79
CA THR A 389 -17.28 4.07 -11.04
C THR A 389 -16.64 3.98 -9.67
N HIS A 390 -15.45 4.53 -9.48
CA HIS A 390 -14.63 4.22 -8.30
C HIS A 390 -14.39 5.40 -7.35
N VAL A 391 -14.51 6.65 -7.82
CA VAL A 391 -14.09 7.83 -7.04
C VAL A 391 -15.22 8.86 -6.90
N ARG A 392 -16.48 8.41 -6.80
CA ARG A 392 -17.55 9.33 -6.42
C ARG A 392 -17.35 9.78 -4.98
N PHE A 393 -16.98 11.03 -4.84
CA PHE A 393 -16.85 11.66 -3.54
C PHE A 393 -17.25 13.13 -3.64
N ASP A 394 -18.31 13.47 -2.95
CA ASP A 394 -18.76 14.85 -2.78
C ASP A 394 -18.31 15.33 -1.40
N SER A 395 -17.47 16.33 -1.39
CA SER A 395 -17.12 17.07 -0.17
C SER A 395 -17.28 18.56 -0.45
N PRO A 396 -17.91 19.29 0.45
CA PRO A 396 -18.04 20.74 0.32
C PRO A 396 -16.68 21.47 0.43
N THR A 397 -15.72 20.86 1.10
CA THR A 397 -14.41 21.48 1.38
C THR A 397 -13.30 21.07 0.41
N ALA A 398 -13.43 19.91 -0.24
CA ALA A 398 -12.43 19.41 -1.17
C ALA A 398 -13.09 18.65 -2.34
N PRO A 399 -13.65 19.35 -3.33
CA PRO A 399 -14.21 18.71 -4.50
C PRO A 399 -13.11 18.01 -5.29
N LEU A 400 -13.35 16.76 -5.67
CA LEU A 400 -12.42 15.99 -6.48
C LEU A 400 -12.54 16.42 -7.95
N LYS A 401 -11.54 17.16 -8.43
CA LYS A 401 -11.44 17.61 -9.82
C LYS A 401 -10.04 17.37 -10.35
N VAL A 402 -9.94 16.75 -11.51
CA VAL A 402 -8.70 16.73 -12.30
C VAL A 402 -8.70 17.94 -13.22
N MET A 403 -7.62 18.70 -13.20
CA MET A 403 -7.38 19.85 -14.06
C MET A 403 -5.93 19.77 -14.54
N ASP A 404 -5.71 19.80 -15.84
CA ASP A 404 -4.38 19.67 -16.44
C ASP A 404 -3.62 18.43 -15.92
N GLY A 405 -4.32 17.28 -15.87
CA GLY A 405 -3.77 16.03 -15.35
C GLY A 405 -3.40 16.02 -13.86
N ARG A 406 -3.88 16.99 -13.06
CA ARG A 406 -3.49 17.22 -11.67
C ARG A 406 -4.69 17.33 -10.73
N ILE A 407 -4.47 17.00 -9.48
CA ILE A 407 -5.44 17.14 -8.40
C ILE A 407 -4.81 18.00 -7.28
N LYS A 408 -5.55 18.98 -6.79
CA LYS A 408 -5.09 19.82 -5.67
C LYS A 408 -5.05 18.99 -4.37
N VAL A 409 -3.98 19.17 -3.61
CA VAL A 409 -3.83 18.56 -2.29
C VAL A 409 -4.70 19.37 -1.30
N PRO A 410 -5.66 18.74 -0.61
CA PRO A 410 -6.42 19.41 0.45
C PRO A 410 -5.49 19.92 1.56
N THR A 411 -5.74 21.13 2.05
CA THR A 411 -4.89 21.81 3.05
C THR A 411 -5.54 21.97 4.41
N GLY A 412 -6.79 21.60 4.55
CA GLY A 412 -7.51 21.64 5.82
C GLY A 412 -6.97 20.63 6.85
N PRO A 413 -7.36 20.74 8.13
CA PRO A 413 -6.97 19.80 9.17
C PRO A 413 -7.41 18.36 8.87
N GLY A 414 -6.66 17.39 9.36
CA GLY A 414 -6.91 15.99 9.08
C GLY A 414 -6.58 15.64 7.61
N PHE A 415 -7.44 14.93 6.93
CA PHE A 415 -7.28 14.70 5.49
C PHE A 415 -7.64 15.92 4.63
N GLY A 416 -8.04 17.02 5.27
CA GLY A 416 -8.45 18.27 4.59
C GLY A 416 -9.80 18.16 3.89
N VAL A 417 -10.60 17.18 4.30
CA VAL A 417 -11.90 16.84 3.70
C VAL A 417 -12.92 16.69 4.81
N ASP A 418 -14.03 17.42 4.72
CA ASP A 418 -15.13 17.25 5.64
C ASP A 418 -16.19 16.32 5.03
N LEU A 419 -16.62 15.36 5.82
CA LEU A 419 -17.76 14.50 5.49
C LEU A 419 -19.06 15.19 5.91
N ASP A 420 -20.13 14.96 5.16
CA ASP A 420 -21.47 15.41 5.55
C ASP A 420 -21.86 14.81 6.91
N PRO A 421 -22.06 15.63 7.97
CA PRO A 421 -22.38 15.12 9.30
C PRO A 421 -23.69 14.32 9.34
N ASP A 422 -24.66 14.66 8.51
CA ASP A 422 -25.95 13.95 8.47
C ASP A 422 -25.81 12.60 7.76
N TRP A 423 -24.89 12.48 6.79
CA TRP A 423 -24.54 11.20 6.21
C TRP A 423 -23.81 10.32 7.24
N VAL A 424 -22.87 10.85 8.00
CA VAL A 424 -22.17 10.11 9.06
C VAL A 424 -23.14 9.62 10.14
N LYS A 425 -24.09 10.45 10.58
CA LYS A 425 -25.11 10.09 11.59
C LYS A 425 -26.03 8.94 11.20
N LYS A 426 -26.22 8.70 9.90
CA LYS A 426 -27.05 7.59 9.40
C LYS A 426 -26.38 6.23 9.56
N HIS A 427 -25.06 6.19 9.79
CA HIS A 427 -24.32 4.95 9.98
C HIS A 427 -24.53 4.42 11.41
N GLU A 428 -24.85 3.13 11.52
CA GLU A 428 -25.04 2.46 12.79
C GLU A 428 -23.80 1.69 13.23
N PRO A 429 -23.52 1.60 14.55
CA PRO A 429 -22.40 0.82 15.06
C PRO A 429 -22.53 -0.66 14.71
N VAL A 430 -21.46 -1.25 14.15
CA VAL A 430 -21.37 -2.68 13.91
C VAL A 430 -21.20 -3.38 15.27
N ARG A 431 -22.10 -4.28 15.58
CA ARG A 431 -22.06 -5.11 16.80
C ARG A 431 -21.38 -6.45 16.47
N GLY A 432 -20.41 -6.86 17.30
CA GLY A 432 -19.68 -8.12 17.16
C GLY A 432 -20.25 -9.25 17.99
#